data_ef9283f630aab81a15789db765708816
#
_entry.id   ef9283f630aab81a15789db765708816
#
_cell.length_a   1.000
_cell.length_b   1.000
_cell.length_c   1.000
_cell.angle_alpha   90.00
_cell.angle_beta   90.00
_cell.angle_gamma   90.00
#
_symmetry.space_group_name_H-M   'P 1'
#
loop_
_entity.id
_entity.type
_entity.pdbx_description
1 polymer ?
#
loop_
_entity_poly.entity_id
_entity_poly.type
_entity_poly.pdbx_seq_one_letter_code
_entity_poly.pdbx_strand_id
1 'polypeptide(L)' 'MNFEQLTGRCLRLRQELLAAYASSPRNGGRIARLSDELAAIEREIAAILNLQPGIDGELRDAA' A
#
# COMPACT_ATOMS: atom_id res chain seq x y z
N MET A 1 12.55 -6.67 -4.97
CA MET A 1 11.72 -7.00 -3.79
C MET A 1 10.60 -7.90 -4.23
N ASN A 2 10.38 -9.02 -3.56
CA ASN A 2 9.33 -9.94 -3.97
C ASN A 2 7.98 -9.54 -3.36
N PHE A 3 6.93 -10.22 -3.80
CA PHE A 3 5.57 -9.89 -3.39
C PHE A 3 5.36 -10.06 -1.88
N GLU A 4 5.95 -11.10 -1.30
CA GLU A 4 5.84 -11.32 0.14
C GLU A 4 6.47 -10.21 0.94
N GLN A 5 7.62 -9.73 0.50
CA GLN A 5 8.29 -8.63 1.17
C GLN A 5 7.48 -7.35 1.07
N LEU A 6 6.88 -7.12 -0.09
CA LEU A 6 6.03 -5.95 -0.28
C LEU A 6 4.81 -5.98 0.60
N THR A 7 4.14 -7.12 0.68
CA THR A 7 2.95 -7.24 1.52
C THR A 7 3.29 -7.12 3.00
N GLY A 8 4.40 -7.71 3.43
CA GLY A 8 4.84 -7.59 4.80
C GLY A 8 5.17 -6.16 5.18
N ARG A 9 5.81 -5.45 4.28
CA ARG A 9 6.14 -4.05 4.48
C ARG A 9 4.89 -3.19 4.53
N CYS A 10 3.93 -3.49 3.69
CA CYS A 10 2.65 -2.81 3.67
C CYS A 10 1.93 -2.95 5.01
N LEU A 11 1.88 -4.15 5.54
CA LEU A 11 1.27 -4.40 6.84
C LEU A 11 1.97 -3.63 7.96
N ARG A 12 3.28 -3.64 7.94
CA ARG A 12 4.07 -2.92 8.94
C ARG A 12 3.78 -1.43 8.88
N LEU A 13 3.76 -0.88 7.67
CA LEU A 13 3.50 0.55 7.52
C LEU A 13 2.09 0.91 7.97
N ARG A 14 1.12 0.06 7.71
CA ARG A 14 -0.24 0.28 8.19
C ARG A 14 -0.29 0.30 9.71
N GLN A 15 0.40 -0.60 10.35
CA GLN A 15 0.45 -0.64 11.81
C GLN A 15 1.12 0.59 12.37
N GLU A 16 2.23 1.02 11.77
CA GLU A 16 2.91 2.22 12.19
C GLU A 16 2.04 3.46 11.99
N LEU A 17 1.30 3.49 10.90
CA LEU A 17 0.41 4.61 10.62
C LEU A 17 -0.70 4.69 11.66
N LEU A 18 -1.30 3.56 12.00
CA LEU A 18 -2.32 3.52 13.05
C LEU A 18 -1.76 3.98 14.39
N ALA A 19 -0.55 3.55 14.72
CA ALA A 19 0.11 3.98 15.93
C ALA A 19 0.37 5.48 15.93
N ALA A 20 0.76 6.01 14.78
CA ALA A 20 1.00 7.44 14.65
C ALA A 20 -0.27 8.26 14.81
N TYR A 21 -1.39 7.76 14.29
CA TYR A 21 -2.68 8.42 14.48
C TYR A 21 -3.14 8.38 15.94
N ALA A 22 -2.81 7.30 16.63
CA ALA A 22 -3.18 7.15 18.04
C ALA A 22 -2.26 7.90 18.99
N SER A 23 -1.11 8.35 18.52
CA SER A 23 -0.17 9.06 19.39
C SER A 23 -0.67 10.45 19.74
N SER A 24 -0.27 10.91 20.92
CA SER A 24 -0.65 12.21 21.38
C SER A 24 0.59 12.93 21.93
N PRO A 25 0.98 14.09 21.38
CA PRO A 25 0.30 14.75 20.27
C PRO A 25 0.54 14.04 18.95
N ARG A 26 -0.35 14.24 18.02
CA ARG A 26 -0.26 13.64 16.70
C ARG A 26 0.90 14.26 15.91
N ASN A 27 1.71 13.42 15.31
CA ASN A 27 2.83 13.86 14.50
C ASN A 27 2.44 13.86 13.02
N GLY A 28 1.99 15.01 12.52
CA GLY A 28 1.54 15.12 11.13
C GLY A 28 2.61 14.83 10.11
N GLY A 29 3.86 15.20 10.38
CA GLY A 29 4.97 14.93 9.47
C GLY A 29 5.23 13.45 9.31
N ARG A 30 5.19 12.71 10.42
CA ARG A 30 5.38 11.27 10.39
C ARG A 30 4.21 10.58 9.69
N ILE A 31 3.00 11.03 9.96
CA ILE A 31 1.80 10.49 9.32
C ILE A 31 1.89 10.67 7.80
N ALA A 32 2.26 11.85 7.35
CA ALA A 32 2.40 12.12 5.92
C ALA A 32 3.45 11.24 5.27
N ARG A 33 4.58 11.05 5.93
CA ARG A 33 5.66 10.21 5.41
C ARG A 33 5.22 8.75 5.31
N LEU A 34 4.57 8.24 6.36
CA LEU A 34 4.11 6.87 6.37
C LEU A 34 3.03 6.64 5.31
N SER A 35 2.13 7.60 5.14
CA SER A 35 1.12 7.55 4.11
C SER A 35 1.73 7.49 2.72
N ASP A 36 2.74 8.31 2.47
CA ASP A 36 3.42 8.33 1.17
C ASP A 36 4.13 7.02 0.88
N GLU A 37 4.80 6.47 1.88
CA GLU A 37 5.49 5.19 1.73
C GLU A 37 4.49 4.07 1.48
N LEU A 38 3.40 4.08 2.21
CA LEU A 38 2.37 3.07 2.03
C LEU A 38 1.76 3.15 0.63
N ALA A 39 1.47 4.35 0.16
CA ALA A 39 0.93 4.55 -1.18
C ALA A 39 1.89 4.04 -2.24
N ALA A 40 3.19 4.28 -2.06
CA ALA A 40 4.20 3.80 -3.01
C ALA A 40 4.24 2.27 -3.05
N ILE A 41 4.17 1.63 -1.89
CA ILE A 41 4.19 0.17 -1.84
C ILE A 41 2.90 -0.42 -2.42
N GLU A 42 1.78 0.18 -2.14
CA GLU A 42 0.51 -0.26 -2.70
C GLU A 42 0.52 -0.15 -4.23
N ARG A 43 1.15 0.88 -4.74
CA ARG A 43 1.30 1.06 -6.17
C ARG A 43 2.16 -0.05 -6.79
N GLU A 44 3.24 -0.42 -6.10
CA GLU A 44 4.09 -1.51 -6.56
C GLU A 44 3.35 -2.85 -6.55
N ILE A 45 2.58 -3.10 -5.51
CA ILE A 45 1.77 -4.31 -5.43
C ILE A 45 0.74 -4.33 -6.56
N ALA A 46 0.09 -3.21 -6.81
CA ALA A 46 -0.89 -3.11 -7.88
C ALA A 46 -0.24 -3.36 -9.24
N ALA A 47 0.98 -2.87 -9.43
CA ALA A 47 1.70 -3.11 -10.68
C ALA A 47 1.99 -4.59 -10.89
N ILE A 48 2.35 -5.30 -9.83
CA ILE A 48 2.59 -6.74 -9.90
C ILE A 48 1.29 -7.47 -10.26
N LEU A 49 0.19 -7.11 -9.62
CA LEU A 49 -1.09 -7.73 -9.88
C LEU A 49 -1.60 -7.43 -11.28
N ASN A 50 -1.33 -6.24 -11.77
CA ASN A 50 -1.75 -5.83 -13.11
C ASN A 50 -0.96 -6.52 -14.21
N LEU A 51 0.15 -7.13 -13.89
CA LEU A 51 0.91 -7.91 -14.86
C LEU A 51 0.26 -9.25 -15.16
N GLN A 52 -0.73 -9.64 -14.38
CA GLN A 52 -1.44 -10.89 -14.63
C GLN A 52 -2.43 -10.70 -15.77
N PRO A 53 -2.24 -11.39 -16.88
CA PRO A 53 -3.09 -11.18 -18.06
C PRO A 53 -4.51 -11.71 -17.85
N GLY A 54 -5.44 -11.06 -18.47
CA GLY A 54 -6.81 -11.54 -18.54
C GLY A 54 -7.77 -10.98 -17.52
N ILE A 55 -7.32 -10.78 -16.31
CA ILE A 55 -8.20 -10.30 -15.25
C ILE A 55 -8.69 -8.90 -15.54
N ASP A 56 -7.74 -8.05 -15.87
CA ASP A 56 -8.04 -6.65 -16.12
C ASP A 56 -8.92 -6.49 -17.37
N GLY A 57 -8.60 -7.24 -18.40
CA GLY A 57 -9.36 -7.20 -19.63
C GLY A 57 -10.78 -7.69 -19.43
N GLU A 58 -10.95 -8.72 -18.65
CA GLU A 58 -12.27 -9.26 -18.36
C GLU A 58 -13.15 -8.27 -17.65
N LEU A 59 -12.59 -7.58 -16.70
CA LEU A 59 -13.35 -6.57 -15.97
C LEU A 59 -13.80 -5.44 -16.86
N ARG A 60 -12.97 -5.05 -17.79
CA ARG A 60 -13.33 -4.01 -18.74
C ARG A 60 -14.43 -4.43 -19.67
N ASP A 61 -14.34 -5.65 -20.14
CA ASP A 61 -15.33 -6.18 -21.05
C ASP A 61 -16.69 -6.31 -20.39
N ALA A 62 -16.67 -6.63 -19.11
CA ALA A 62 -17.90 -6.73 -18.36
C ALA A 62 -18.57 -5.38 -18.14
N ALA A 63 -17.77 -4.36 -18.16
CA ALA A 63 -18.31 -3.03 -18.02
C ALA A 63 -18.93 -2.57 -19.32
#